data_c2451c4c8bd286765ffd8b24a72a55de
#
_entry.id   c2451c4c8bd286765ffd8b24a72a55de
#
_cell.length_a   1.000
_cell.length_b   1.000
_cell.length_c   1.000
_cell.angle_alpha   90.00
_cell.angle_beta   90.00
_cell.angle_gamma   90.00
#
_symmetry.space_group_name_H-M   'P 1'
#
loop_
_entity.id
_entity.type
_entity.pdbx_description
1 polymer ?
#
loop_
_entity_poly.entity_id
_entity_poly.type
_entity_poly.pdbx_seq_one_letter_code
_entity_poly.pdbx_strand_id
1 'polypeptide(L)'
;MRNTCGVMVLSLDLELSWGRFDKLSTNALDAQSLEERNHIKSLLALLDRYEIPATWATVGHLMLDSCTRDQEGQAHVDVIPHPRYSWFARDWFCFDPCTRASLAPSWYAPDILDWIRRAKVHHEIGSHSFAHIYYGDPECTSLVAQADLQAAVNAAAQKGVVLNSFVFPRNQVGHLPLLKSFGFQTYRGRMPALIPGATGALRRVVNLLDQLSARPPKPVIAEETLPGFWNIPGNHFFMGREGIRKYIPIASRVHKGKKGIDNAIKTGQLYHLWFHPFNLNTDSEAMFSGLEQIFSYACRMREEGRLNILTMEEYARHLEKEKKESLAAPLG
;
A
#
# COMPACT_ATOMS: atom_id res chain seq x y z
N MET A 1 29.97 13.65 13.20
CA MET A 1 28.73 12.89 13.16
C MET A 1 28.08 13.16 11.82
N ARG A 2 27.86 12.15 10.97
CA ARG A 2 27.07 12.34 9.76
C ARG A 2 25.66 12.75 10.21
N ASN A 3 25.19 13.87 9.73
CA ASN A 3 23.82 14.34 9.97
C ASN A 3 22.90 13.41 9.18
N THR A 4 22.56 12.25 9.77
CA THR A 4 21.70 11.26 9.10
C THR A 4 20.28 11.77 9.14
N CYS A 5 19.78 12.18 7.97
CA CYS A 5 18.39 12.56 7.78
C CYS A 5 17.50 11.32 7.90
N GLY A 6 16.39 11.41 8.63
CA GLY A 6 15.38 10.32 8.65
C GLY A 6 14.64 10.25 7.32
N VAL A 7 14.03 9.10 7.03
CA VAL A 7 13.18 8.93 5.84
C VAL A 7 11.75 8.59 6.25
N MET A 8 10.78 9.27 5.64
CA MET A 8 9.37 8.91 5.70
C MET A 8 8.90 8.42 4.33
N VAL A 9 8.25 7.27 4.30
CA VAL A 9 7.51 6.77 3.15
C VAL A 9 6.03 6.66 3.50
N LEU A 10 5.17 7.06 2.57
CA LEU A 10 3.72 6.82 2.65
C LEU A 10 3.31 5.90 1.51
N SER A 11 2.67 4.77 1.83
CA SER A 11 2.03 3.91 0.84
C SER A 11 0.55 3.70 1.13
N LEU A 12 -0.25 3.69 0.08
CA LEU A 12 -1.70 3.61 0.11
C LEU A 12 -2.14 2.40 -0.70
N ASP A 13 -2.91 1.50 -0.09
CA ASP A 13 -3.43 0.31 -0.77
C ASP A 13 -4.78 0.67 -1.40
N LEU A 14 -4.77 0.94 -2.71
CA LEU A 14 -5.96 1.30 -3.49
C LEU A 14 -6.61 0.03 -4.04
N GLU A 15 -7.64 -0.42 -3.35
CA GLU A 15 -8.28 -1.72 -3.58
C GLU A 15 -9.74 -1.60 -4.00
N LEU A 16 -10.47 -0.62 -3.51
CA LEU A 16 -11.92 -0.51 -3.62
C LEU A 16 -12.59 -1.85 -3.24
N SER A 17 -13.46 -2.40 -4.12
CA SER A 17 -14.13 -3.67 -3.86
C SER A 17 -13.19 -4.87 -3.84
N TRP A 18 -12.07 -4.84 -4.58
CA TRP A 18 -11.12 -5.96 -4.68
C TRP A 18 -10.50 -6.38 -3.35
N GLY A 19 -10.30 -5.47 -2.42
CA GLY A 19 -9.72 -5.79 -1.12
C GLY A 19 -10.68 -6.41 -0.11
N ARG A 20 -12.00 -6.43 -0.41
CA ARG A 20 -13.03 -6.74 0.58
C ARG A 20 -14.18 -7.62 0.07
N PHE A 21 -14.19 -8.03 -1.20
CA PHE A 21 -15.28 -8.83 -1.79
C PHE A 21 -15.47 -10.20 -1.09
N ASP A 22 -14.41 -10.70 -0.46
CA ASP A 22 -14.41 -11.93 0.32
C ASP A 22 -15.09 -11.80 1.71
N LYS A 23 -15.45 -10.57 2.14
CA LYS A 23 -15.93 -10.27 3.50
C LYS A 23 -17.25 -9.53 3.55
N LEU A 24 -17.62 -8.79 2.52
CA LEU A 24 -18.77 -7.91 2.52
C LEU A 24 -19.79 -8.34 1.46
N SER A 25 -21.05 -8.01 1.70
CA SER A 25 -22.09 -8.14 0.68
C SER A 25 -21.88 -7.11 -0.44
N THR A 26 -22.36 -7.38 -1.65
CA THR A 26 -22.21 -6.50 -2.82
C THR A 26 -22.70 -5.07 -2.54
N ASN A 27 -23.88 -4.91 -1.93
CA ASN A 27 -24.40 -3.58 -1.62
C ASN A 27 -23.53 -2.80 -0.63
N ALA A 28 -22.94 -3.49 0.36
CA ALA A 28 -22.03 -2.86 1.32
C ALA A 28 -20.69 -2.50 0.67
N LEU A 29 -20.19 -3.32 -0.26
CA LEU A 29 -19.01 -3.04 -1.05
C LEU A 29 -19.17 -1.78 -1.88
N ASP A 30 -20.26 -1.66 -2.64
CA ASP A 30 -20.52 -0.52 -3.51
C ASP A 30 -20.62 0.78 -2.71
N ALA A 31 -21.41 0.79 -1.64
CA ALA A 31 -21.57 1.96 -0.79
C ALA A 31 -20.23 2.44 -0.19
N GLN A 32 -19.46 1.52 0.38
CA GLN A 32 -18.17 1.84 0.99
C GLN A 32 -17.11 2.25 -0.04
N SER A 33 -17.11 1.66 -1.23
CA SER A 33 -16.17 2.02 -2.29
C SER A 33 -16.49 3.38 -2.90
N LEU A 34 -17.77 3.76 -3.02
CA LEU A 34 -18.15 5.09 -3.46
C LEU A 34 -17.76 6.17 -2.44
N GLU A 35 -17.92 5.89 -1.15
CA GLU A 35 -17.44 6.77 -0.07
C GLU A 35 -15.92 6.92 -0.09
N GLU A 36 -15.19 5.80 -0.25
CA GLU A 36 -13.73 5.78 -0.39
C GLU A 36 -13.25 6.67 -1.55
N ARG A 37 -13.94 6.64 -2.71
CA ARG A 37 -13.60 7.50 -3.86
C ARG A 37 -13.67 8.99 -3.52
N ASN A 38 -14.64 9.40 -2.72
CA ASN A 38 -14.74 10.80 -2.25
C ASN A 38 -13.59 11.14 -1.30
N HIS A 39 -13.25 10.22 -0.42
CA HIS A 39 -12.11 10.40 0.50
C HIS A 39 -10.76 10.44 -0.23
N ILE A 40 -10.59 9.73 -1.34
CA ILE A 40 -9.38 9.81 -2.17
C ILE A 40 -9.16 11.23 -2.70
N LYS A 41 -10.21 11.93 -3.15
CA LYS A 41 -10.10 13.35 -3.59
C LYS A 41 -9.66 14.26 -2.44
N SER A 42 -10.25 14.09 -1.27
CA SER A 42 -9.88 14.86 -0.08
C SER A 42 -8.47 14.54 0.38
N LEU A 43 -8.05 13.28 0.27
CA LEU A 43 -6.71 12.84 0.63
C LEU A 43 -5.66 13.43 -0.34
N LEU A 44 -5.91 13.41 -1.65
CA LEU A 44 -5.04 14.06 -2.64
C LEU A 44 -4.89 15.56 -2.36
N ALA A 45 -5.98 16.26 -2.06
CA ALA A 45 -5.92 17.68 -1.69
C ALA A 45 -5.10 17.92 -0.40
N LEU A 46 -5.17 17.01 0.58
CA LEU A 46 -4.39 17.07 1.80
C LEU A 46 -2.90 16.81 1.52
N LEU A 47 -2.58 15.82 0.69
CA LEU A 47 -1.22 15.51 0.28
C LEU A 47 -0.59 16.67 -0.50
N ASP A 48 -1.35 17.30 -1.41
CA ASP A 48 -0.92 18.48 -2.16
C ASP A 48 -0.64 19.69 -1.25
N ARG A 49 -1.47 19.90 -0.21
CA ARG A 49 -1.29 20.99 0.75
C ARG A 49 0.03 20.90 1.51
N TYR A 50 0.42 19.71 1.91
CA TYR A 50 1.64 19.46 2.70
C TYR A 50 2.80 18.94 1.84
N GLU A 51 2.63 18.87 0.53
CA GLU A 51 3.62 18.37 -0.42
C GLU A 51 4.18 17.01 0.01
N ILE A 52 3.28 16.05 0.33
CA ILE A 52 3.62 14.69 0.74
C ILE A 52 3.47 13.75 -0.47
N PRO A 53 4.56 13.25 -1.06
CA PRO A 53 4.49 12.21 -2.06
C PRO A 53 4.04 10.89 -1.43
N ALA A 54 3.34 10.07 -2.22
CA ALA A 54 2.86 8.77 -1.78
C ALA A 54 2.99 7.74 -2.90
N THR A 55 3.17 6.47 -2.52
CA THR A 55 3.04 5.32 -3.41
C THR A 55 1.61 4.79 -3.33
N TRP A 56 0.88 4.88 -4.43
CA TRP A 56 -0.47 4.35 -4.58
C TRP A 56 -0.39 2.92 -5.13
N ALA A 57 -0.31 1.94 -4.24
CA ALA A 57 -0.33 0.54 -4.61
C ALA A 57 -1.73 0.15 -5.09
N THR A 58 -1.90 0.07 -6.39
CA THR A 58 -3.21 -0.03 -7.05
C THR A 58 -3.43 -1.45 -7.55
N VAL A 59 -4.61 -2.02 -7.27
CA VAL A 59 -5.06 -3.27 -7.89
C VAL A 59 -5.18 -3.05 -9.39
N GLY A 60 -4.49 -3.87 -10.18
CA GLY A 60 -4.35 -3.65 -11.63
C GLY A 60 -5.69 -3.64 -12.38
N HIS A 61 -6.65 -4.44 -11.96
CA HIS A 61 -7.99 -4.45 -12.53
C HIS A 61 -8.70 -3.09 -12.44
N LEU A 62 -8.44 -2.29 -11.41
CA LEU A 62 -8.98 -0.94 -11.28
C LEU A 62 -8.54 0.00 -12.41
N MET A 63 -7.43 -0.33 -13.09
CA MET A 63 -6.90 0.46 -14.22
C MET A 63 -7.67 0.24 -15.52
N LEU A 64 -8.49 -0.82 -15.61
CA LEU A 64 -9.24 -1.15 -16.82
C LEU A 64 -10.41 -0.17 -17.05
N ASP A 65 -10.70 0.10 -18.33
CA ASP A 65 -11.91 0.83 -18.73
C ASP A 65 -13.14 -0.08 -18.80
N SER A 66 -12.90 -1.37 -19.05
CA SER A 66 -13.92 -2.43 -19.09
C SER A 66 -13.26 -3.80 -19.15
N CYS A 67 -14.02 -4.84 -18.81
CA CYS A 67 -13.74 -6.21 -19.20
C CYS A 67 -15.05 -6.93 -19.58
N THR A 68 -14.93 -8.13 -20.14
CA THR A 68 -16.06 -8.97 -20.56
C THR A 68 -15.85 -10.38 -20.05
N ARG A 69 -16.94 -11.14 -19.94
CA ARG A 69 -16.89 -12.58 -19.73
C ARG A 69 -16.73 -13.29 -21.06
N ASP A 70 -16.16 -14.49 -21.04
CA ASP A 70 -16.12 -15.38 -22.18
C ASP A 70 -17.50 -15.98 -22.50
N GLN A 71 -17.54 -16.92 -23.46
CA GLN A 71 -18.79 -17.59 -23.87
C GLN A 71 -19.36 -18.51 -22.79
N GLU A 72 -18.52 -19.01 -21.88
CA GLU A 72 -18.87 -19.82 -20.72
C GLU A 72 -19.26 -18.98 -19.49
N GLY A 73 -19.23 -17.66 -19.62
CA GLY A 73 -19.56 -16.72 -18.55
C GLY A 73 -18.44 -16.52 -17.51
N GLN A 74 -17.20 -16.92 -17.83
CA GLN A 74 -16.05 -16.76 -16.94
C GLN A 74 -15.31 -15.45 -17.24
N ALA A 75 -14.73 -14.85 -16.19
CA ALA A 75 -13.94 -13.62 -16.29
C ALA A 75 -12.45 -13.96 -16.39
N HIS A 76 -11.73 -13.32 -17.27
CA HIS A 76 -10.25 -13.32 -17.32
C HIS A 76 -9.56 -14.68 -17.47
N VAL A 77 -10.26 -15.73 -17.91
CA VAL A 77 -9.71 -17.11 -18.04
C VAL A 77 -8.56 -17.20 -19.06
N ASP A 78 -8.58 -16.35 -20.07
CA ASP A 78 -7.55 -16.22 -21.10
C ASP A 78 -6.33 -15.41 -20.62
N VAL A 79 -6.46 -14.74 -19.50
CA VAL A 79 -5.42 -13.84 -18.95
C VAL A 79 -4.76 -14.46 -17.71
N ILE A 80 -5.56 -15.00 -16.78
CA ILE A 80 -5.06 -15.51 -15.49
C ILE A 80 -5.72 -16.86 -15.19
N PRO A 81 -4.94 -17.93 -14.90
CA PRO A 81 -5.47 -19.13 -14.29
C PRO A 81 -6.13 -18.79 -12.95
N HIS A 82 -7.40 -19.15 -12.79
CA HIS A 82 -8.14 -18.78 -11.58
C HIS A 82 -7.54 -19.45 -10.34
N PRO A 83 -7.11 -18.69 -9.32
CA PRO A 83 -6.61 -19.25 -8.08
C PRO A 83 -7.76 -19.97 -7.35
N ARG A 84 -7.46 -21.14 -6.78
CA ARG A 84 -8.41 -21.93 -6.01
C ARG A 84 -7.89 -22.06 -4.59
N TYR A 85 -8.31 -21.12 -3.75
CA TYR A 85 -7.93 -21.14 -2.33
C TYR A 85 -8.89 -22.03 -1.54
N SER A 86 -8.37 -22.96 -0.74
CA SER A 86 -9.17 -23.90 0.10
C SER A 86 -10.10 -23.17 1.09
N TRP A 87 -9.75 -21.96 1.49
CA TRP A 87 -10.54 -21.11 2.39
C TRP A 87 -11.59 -20.25 1.66
N PHE A 88 -11.63 -20.26 0.30
CA PHE A 88 -12.58 -19.50 -0.50
C PHE A 88 -13.27 -20.41 -1.52
N ALA A 89 -14.49 -20.82 -1.21
CA ALA A 89 -15.21 -21.86 -1.94
C ALA A 89 -15.74 -21.43 -3.33
N ARG A 90 -15.57 -20.16 -3.71
CA ARG A 90 -16.08 -19.63 -4.99
C ARG A 90 -14.93 -19.41 -5.96
N ASP A 91 -15.27 -19.19 -7.22
CA ASP A 91 -14.33 -18.66 -8.19
C ASP A 91 -13.86 -17.26 -7.76
N TRP A 92 -12.56 -16.97 -7.93
CA TRP A 92 -11.95 -15.71 -7.46
C TRP A 92 -12.56 -14.47 -8.15
N PHE A 93 -12.95 -14.60 -9.41
CA PHE A 93 -13.52 -13.53 -10.21
C PHE A 93 -15.06 -13.52 -10.24
N CYS A 94 -15.71 -14.35 -9.41
CA CYS A 94 -17.18 -14.49 -9.43
C CYS A 94 -17.93 -13.18 -9.14
N PHE A 95 -17.29 -12.23 -8.44
CA PHE A 95 -17.88 -10.93 -8.10
C PHE A 95 -17.50 -9.81 -9.08
N ASP A 96 -16.56 -10.06 -10.00
CA ASP A 96 -16.26 -9.10 -11.04
C ASP A 96 -17.49 -8.88 -11.92
N PRO A 97 -18.03 -7.66 -12.01
CA PRO A 97 -19.22 -7.39 -12.80
C PRO A 97 -18.98 -7.52 -14.32
N CYS A 98 -17.73 -7.58 -14.76
CA CYS A 98 -17.33 -7.62 -16.17
C CYS A 98 -18.16 -6.66 -17.03
N THR A 99 -17.95 -5.38 -16.82
CA THR A 99 -18.69 -4.30 -17.48
C THR A 99 -17.78 -3.08 -17.70
N ARG A 100 -18.36 -1.95 -18.05
CA ARG A 100 -17.63 -0.69 -18.21
C ARG A 100 -17.42 0.00 -16.86
N ALA A 101 -16.30 0.71 -16.71
CA ALA A 101 -15.95 1.47 -15.51
C ALA A 101 -17.06 2.45 -15.07
N SER A 102 -17.75 3.07 -16.03
CA SER A 102 -18.86 3.99 -15.75
C SER A 102 -20.08 3.34 -15.08
N LEU A 103 -20.25 2.03 -15.23
CA LEU A 103 -21.37 1.27 -14.67
C LEU A 103 -21.02 0.59 -13.34
N ALA A 104 -19.74 0.37 -13.06
CA ALA A 104 -19.28 -0.31 -11.85
C ALA A 104 -18.05 0.40 -11.23
N PRO A 105 -18.19 1.66 -10.79
CA PRO A 105 -17.07 2.47 -10.28
C PRO A 105 -16.46 1.93 -8.98
N SER A 106 -17.06 0.95 -8.32
CA SER A 106 -16.49 0.24 -7.18
C SER A 106 -15.48 -0.85 -7.57
N TRP A 107 -15.49 -1.29 -8.85
CA TRP A 107 -14.62 -2.34 -9.39
C TRP A 107 -13.61 -1.83 -10.43
N TYR A 108 -13.81 -0.63 -10.95
CA TYR A 108 -12.96 0.03 -11.93
C TYR A 108 -12.73 1.48 -11.50
N ALA A 109 -11.53 1.98 -11.70
CA ALA A 109 -11.19 3.32 -11.26
C ALA A 109 -10.11 4.00 -12.16
N PRO A 110 -10.19 3.94 -13.50
CA PRO A 110 -9.22 4.60 -14.35
C PRO A 110 -9.17 6.12 -14.11
N ASP A 111 -10.27 6.73 -13.72
CA ASP A 111 -10.36 8.14 -13.36
C ASP A 111 -9.59 8.48 -12.07
N ILE A 112 -9.49 7.55 -11.09
CA ILE A 112 -8.66 7.77 -9.89
C ILE A 112 -7.18 7.85 -10.27
N LEU A 113 -6.72 7.05 -11.23
CA LEU A 113 -5.36 7.17 -11.73
C LEU A 113 -5.13 8.56 -12.32
N ASP A 114 -6.11 9.09 -13.06
CA ASP A 114 -6.03 10.44 -13.61
C ASP A 114 -5.99 11.51 -12.51
N TRP A 115 -6.73 11.34 -11.41
CA TRP A 115 -6.67 12.27 -10.27
C TRP A 115 -5.29 12.24 -9.63
N ILE A 116 -4.71 11.04 -9.39
CA ILE A 116 -3.37 10.86 -8.82
C ILE A 116 -2.32 11.53 -9.71
N ARG A 117 -2.38 11.34 -11.02
CA ARG A 117 -1.42 11.91 -11.99
C ARG A 117 -1.53 13.43 -12.16
N ARG A 118 -2.72 13.99 -11.91
CA ARG A 118 -2.98 15.45 -12.00
C ARG A 118 -2.75 16.16 -10.67
N ALA A 119 -2.44 15.46 -9.60
CA ALA A 119 -2.10 16.07 -8.32
C ALA A 119 -0.87 16.96 -8.47
N LYS A 120 -0.78 18.01 -7.66
CA LYS A 120 0.35 18.94 -7.66
C LYS A 120 1.66 18.23 -7.28
N VAL A 121 1.56 17.32 -6.32
CA VAL A 121 2.70 16.48 -5.88
C VAL A 121 2.80 15.26 -6.78
N HIS A 122 4.01 14.96 -7.21
CA HIS A 122 4.27 13.74 -7.96
C HIS A 122 4.09 12.51 -7.05
N HIS A 123 3.12 11.67 -7.37
CA HIS A 123 2.87 10.39 -6.71
C HIS A 123 3.36 9.23 -7.57
N GLU A 124 3.78 8.17 -6.93
CA GLU A 124 4.06 6.89 -7.57
C GLU A 124 2.78 6.06 -7.65
N ILE A 125 2.55 5.42 -8.79
CA ILE A 125 1.57 4.34 -8.94
C ILE A 125 2.33 3.02 -8.90
N GLY A 126 2.17 2.28 -7.82
CA GLY A 126 2.70 0.93 -7.63
C GLY A 126 1.64 -0.15 -7.88
N SER A 127 2.07 -1.41 -7.84
CA SER A 127 1.19 -2.56 -8.01
C SER A 127 0.69 -3.11 -6.67
N HIS A 128 -0.59 -3.52 -6.65
CA HIS A 128 -1.20 -4.31 -5.59
C HIS A 128 -1.79 -5.61 -6.14
N SER A 129 -1.01 -6.34 -7.03
CA SER A 129 -1.51 -7.45 -7.84
C SER A 129 -2.50 -6.97 -8.92
N PHE A 130 -2.84 -7.81 -9.90
CA PHE A 130 -3.90 -7.47 -10.84
C PHE A 130 -5.28 -7.62 -10.22
N ALA A 131 -5.52 -8.75 -9.54
CA ALA A 131 -6.82 -9.11 -8.98
C ALA A 131 -6.75 -9.37 -7.47
N HIS A 132 -5.87 -8.68 -6.75
CA HIS A 132 -5.70 -8.82 -5.30
C HIS A 132 -5.37 -10.26 -4.87
N ILE A 133 -4.57 -10.99 -5.66
CA ILE A 133 -4.16 -12.38 -5.40
C ILE A 133 -3.20 -12.46 -4.22
N TYR A 134 -3.31 -13.52 -3.41
CA TYR A 134 -2.50 -13.72 -2.20
C TYR A 134 -1.24 -14.53 -2.51
N TYR A 135 -0.16 -13.85 -2.86
CA TYR A 135 1.11 -14.42 -3.33
C TYR A 135 1.80 -15.35 -2.32
N GLY A 136 1.59 -15.15 -1.04
CA GLY A 136 2.15 -15.99 0.02
C GLY A 136 1.25 -17.17 0.41
N ASP A 137 0.10 -17.33 -0.25
CA ASP A 137 -0.75 -18.50 -0.05
C ASP A 137 -0.12 -19.72 -0.75
N PRO A 138 -0.06 -20.90 -0.09
CA PRO A 138 0.48 -22.11 -0.71
C PRO A 138 -0.20 -22.51 -2.02
N GLU A 139 -1.45 -22.12 -2.22
CA GLU A 139 -2.24 -22.41 -3.42
C GLU A 139 -2.04 -21.40 -4.56
N CYS A 140 -1.29 -20.31 -4.30
CA CYS A 140 -0.84 -19.39 -5.35
C CYS A 140 0.38 -19.98 -6.05
N THR A 141 0.16 -20.71 -7.13
CA THR A 141 1.25 -21.30 -7.93
C THR A 141 2.07 -20.21 -8.64
N SER A 142 3.29 -20.56 -9.04
CA SER A 142 4.13 -19.63 -9.84
C SER A 142 3.45 -19.24 -11.17
N LEU A 143 2.65 -20.12 -11.75
CA LEU A 143 1.90 -19.82 -12.97
C LEU A 143 0.82 -18.77 -12.72
N VAL A 144 0.06 -18.88 -11.63
CA VAL A 144 -0.94 -17.87 -11.24
C VAL A 144 -0.26 -16.53 -10.95
N ALA A 145 0.82 -16.53 -10.16
CA ALA A 145 1.56 -15.32 -9.81
C ALA A 145 2.15 -14.63 -11.06
N GLN A 146 2.69 -15.40 -12.01
CA GLN A 146 3.25 -14.88 -13.25
C GLN A 146 2.17 -14.24 -14.12
N ALA A 147 1.04 -14.90 -14.28
CA ALA A 147 -0.07 -14.39 -15.09
C ALA A 147 -0.68 -13.12 -14.47
N ASP A 148 -0.84 -13.08 -13.14
CA ASP A 148 -1.32 -11.89 -12.42
C ASP A 148 -0.36 -10.71 -12.57
N LEU A 149 0.95 -10.92 -12.44
CA LEU A 149 1.96 -9.89 -12.66
C LEU A 149 1.92 -9.36 -14.09
N GLN A 150 1.83 -10.27 -15.08
CA GLN A 150 1.76 -9.88 -16.49
C GLN A 150 0.50 -9.05 -16.76
N ALA A 151 -0.64 -9.46 -16.20
CA ALA A 151 -1.90 -8.71 -16.33
C ALA A 151 -1.80 -7.32 -15.67
N ALA A 152 -1.20 -7.22 -14.49
CA ALA A 152 -0.98 -5.94 -13.80
C ALA A 152 -0.08 -5.01 -14.60
N VAL A 153 1.03 -5.52 -15.11
CA VAL A 153 1.97 -4.73 -15.94
C VAL A 153 1.30 -4.28 -17.25
N ASN A 154 0.54 -5.16 -17.90
CA ASN A 154 -0.18 -4.83 -19.12
C ASN A 154 -1.24 -3.75 -18.90
N ALA A 155 -2.04 -3.86 -17.83
CA ALA A 155 -3.06 -2.87 -17.46
C ALA A 155 -2.43 -1.50 -17.18
N ALA A 156 -1.32 -1.47 -16.46
CA ALA A 156 -0.57 -0.25 -16.19
C ALA A 156 0.03 0.36 -17.46
N ALA A 157 0.63 -0.46 -18.32
CA ALA A 157 1.22 -0.01 -19.59
C ALA A 157 0.18 0.62 -20.52
N GLN A 158 -1.04 0.09 -20.59
CA GLN A 158 -2.16 0.68 -21.32
C GLN A 158 -2.53 2.09 -20.84
N LYS A 159 -2.23 2.41 -19.58
CA LYS A 159 -2.40 3.74 -18.98
C LYS A 159 -1.11 4.58 -19.01
N GLY A 160 -0.05 4.10 -19.64
CA GLY A 160 1.25 4.79 -19.68
C GLY A 160 1.94 4.85 -18.31
N VAL A 161 1.73 3.85 -17.45
CA VAL A 161 2.32 3.72 -16.12
C VAL A 161 3.36 2.60 -16.12
N VAL A 162 4.53 2.87 -15.53
CA VAL A 162 5.56 1.86 -15.24
C VAL A 162 5.47 1.52 -13.75
N LEU A 163 5.39 0.23 -13.44
CA LEU A 163 5.27 -0.25 -12.06
C LEU A 163 6.67 -0.61 -11.52
N ASN A 164 7.16 0.16 -10.54
CA ASN A 164 8.45 -0.08 -9.90
C ASN A 164 8.31 -0.68 -8.48
N SER A 165 7.19 -0.42 -7.81
CA SER A 165 6.92 -0.90 -6.45
C SER A 165 5.77 -1.90 -6.42
N PHE A 166 5.89 -2.90 -5.56
CA PHE A 166 4.86 -3.89 -5.32
C PHE A 166 4.46 -3.94 -3.84
N VAL A 167 3.17 -3.94 -3.58
CA VAL A 167 2.61 -4.16 -2.25
C VAL A 167 1.79 -5.44 -2.26
N PHE A 168 2.11 -6.36 -1.37
CA PHE A 168 1.45 -7.67 -1.34
C PHE A 168 0.05 -7.60 -0.74
N PRO A 169 -1.01 -8.08 -1.42
CA PRO A 169 -2.33 -8.26 -0.84
C PRO A 169 -2.25 -9.05 0.49
N ARG A 170 -2.96 -8.53 1.50
CA ARG A 170 -2.92 -9.09 2.88
C ARG A 170 -1.51 -9.21 3.49
N ASN A 171 -0.52 -8.48 2.94
CA ASN A 171 0.90 -8.60 3.32
C ASN A 171 1.44 -10.03 3.21
N GLN A 172 0.90 -10.84 2.30
CA GLN A 172 1.34 -12.21 2.05
C GLN A 172 2.47 -12.23 1.01
N VAL A 173 3.70 -12.11 1.50
CA VAL A 173 4.90 -12.07 0.66
C VAL A 173 5.19 -13.44 0.05
N GLY A 174 5.39 -13.48 -1.28
CA GLY A 174 5.73 -14.67 -2.05
C GLY A 174 6.33 -14.31 -3.41
N HIS A 175 6.90 -15.29 -4.10
CA HIS A 175 7.39 -15.17 -5.48
C HIS A 175 8.34 -13.99 -5.77
N LEU A 176 9.22 -13.62 -4.83
CA LEU A 176 10.13 -12.46 -4.96
C LEU A 176 11.02 -12.50 -6.23
N PRO A 177 11.62 -13.65 -6.61
CA PRO A 177 12.41 -13.71 -7.86
C PRO A 177 11.58 -13.37 -9.10
N LEU A 178 10.29 -13.74 -9.10
CA LEU A 178 9.38 -13.46 -10.18
C LEU A 178 9.09 -11.95 -10.29
N LEU A 179 8.80 -11.28 -9.16
CA LEU A 179 8.63 -9.82 -9.16
C LEU A 179 9.85 -9.12 -9.76
N LYS A 180 11.05 -9.54 -9.34
CA LYS A 180 12.31 -8.98 -9.87
C LYS A 180 12.41 -9.17 -11.38
N SER A 181 12.03 -10.34 -11.92
CA SER A 181 12.08 -10.60 -13.38
C SER A 181 11.09 -9.75 -14.17
N PHE A 182 10.01 -9.27 -13.55
CA PHE A 182 9.06 -8.32 -14.13
C PHE A 182 9.49 -6.85 -14.01
N GLY A 183 10.69 -6.57 -13.48
CA GLY A 183 11.26 -5.24 -13.42
C GLY A 183 10.95 -4.44 -12.15
N PHE A 184 10.24 -5.03 -11.19
CA PHE A 184 10.02 -4.36 -9.91
C PHE A 184 11.35 -4.12 -9.20
N GLN A 185 11.49 -2.95 -8.59
CA GLN A 185 12.70 -2.52 -7.87
C GLN A 185 12.53 -2.63 -6.36
N THR A 186 11.30 -2.60 -5.88
CA THR A 186 11.01 -2.63 -4.45
C THR A 186 9.65 -3.25 -4.14
N TYR A 187 9.52 -3.71 -2.91
CA TYR A 187 8.24 -4.16 -2.36
C TYR A 187 8.07 -3.76 -0.90
N ARG A 188 6.81 -3.64 -0.45
CA ARG A 188 6.50 -3.49 0.96
C ARG A 188 6.41 -4.87 1.60
N GLY A 189 7.42 -5.18 2.43
CA GLY A 189 7.45 -6.39 3.24
C GLY A 189 6.51 -6.32 4.45
N ARG A 190 6.46 -7.45 5.16
CA ARG A 190 5.62 -7.57 6.36
C ARG A 190 6.09 -6.61 7.46
N MET A 191 5.12 -5.99 8.12
CA MET A 191 5.39 -5.21 9.33
C MET A 191 5.98 -6.12 10.42
N PRO A 192 7.04 -5.69 11.13
CA PRO A 192 7.59 -6.45 12.24
C PRO A 192 6.53 -6.76 13.30
N ALA A 193 6.45 -8.01 13.72
CA ALA A 193 5.52 -8.40 14.78
C ALA A 193 5.90 -7.74 16.11
N LEU A 194 4.91 -7.26 16.86
CA LEU A 194 5.14 -6.69 18.20
C LEU A 194 5.64 -7.75 19.16
N ILE A 195 5.04 -8.94 19.10
CA ILE A 195 5.48 -10.14 19.84
C ILE A 195 5.64 -11.25 18.80
N PRO A 196 6.87 -11.78 18.60
CA PRO A 196 7.10 -12.93 17.73
C PRO A 196 6.25 -14.12 18.19
N GLY A 197 5.61 -14.82 17.25
CA GLY A 197 4.80 -16.02 17.54
C GLY A 197 3.39 -15.75 18.09
N ALA A 198 3.01 -14.51 18.40
CA ALA A 198 1.65 -14.22 18.83
C ALA A 198 0.64 -14.43 17.68
N THR A 199 -0.40 -15.22 17.93
CA THR A 199 -1.46 -15.56 16.98
C THR A 199 -2.85 -15.28 17.54
N GLY A 200 -3.86 -15.31 16.70
CA GLY A 200 -5.28 -15.28 17.12
C GLY A 200 -5.67 -14.09 18.02
N ALA A 201 -6.32 -14.39 19.13
CA ALA A 201 -6.83 -13.40 20.09
C ALA A 201 -5.69 -12.62 20.78
N LEU A 202 -4.60 -13.28 21.13
CA LEU A 202 -3.44 -12.64 21.77
C LEU A 202 -2.87 -11.54 20.87
N ARG A 203 -2.67 -11.82 19.59
CA ARG A 203 -2.19 -10.83 18.63
C ARG A 203 -3.14 -9.63 18.53
N ARG A 204 -4.47 -9.86 18.55
CA ARG A 204 -5.47 -8.77 18.51
C ARG A 204 -5.37 -7.87 19.74
N VAL A 205 -5.28 -8.47 20.94
CA VAL A 205 -5.15 -7.73 22.20
C VAL A 205 -3.84 -6.93 22.24
N VAL A 206 -2.73 -7.54 21.88
CA VAL A 206 -1.42 -6.86 21.83
C VAL A 206 -1.45 -5.68 20.87
N ASN A 207 -2.01 -5.85 19.68
CA ASN A 207 -2.14 -4.76 18.71
C ASN A 207 -3.06 -3.64 19.23
N LEU A 208 -4.15 -3.95 19.92
CA LEU A 208 -5.04 -2.96 20.53
C LEU A 208 -4.33 -2.15 21.62
N LEU A 209 -3.63 -2.83 22.53
CA LEU A 209 -2.85 -2.20 23.58
C LEU A 209 -1.72 -1.34 23.03
N ASP A 210 -1.05 -1.76 21.95
CA ASP A 210 -0.03 -0.98 21.26
C ASP A 210 -0.61 0.31 20.68
N GLN A 211 -1.81 0.26 20.09
CA GLN A 211 -2.48 1.44 19.57
C GLN A 211 -2.92 2.40 20.70
N LEU A 212 -3.42 1.87 21.81
CA LEU A 212 -3.82 2.67 22.98
C LEU A 212 -2.62 3.31 23.68
N SER A 213 -1.51 2.58 23.82
CA SER A 213 -0.31 3.06 24.51
C SER A 213 0.46 4.13 23.73
N ALA A 214 0.09 4.34 22.47
CA ALA A 214 0.78 5.27 21.54
C ALA A 214 2.31 5.09 21.55
N ARG A 215 2.78 3.85 21.76
CA ARG A 215 4.21 3.51 21.65
C ARG A 215 4.71 3.83 20.24
N PRO A 216 5.90 4.41 20.10
CA PRO A 216 6.43 4.70 18.78
C PRO A 216 6.60 3.40 17.98
N PRO A 217 6.30 3.40 16.67
CA PRO A 217 6.65 2.28 15.81
C PRO A 217 8.14 1.98 15.93
N LYS A 218 8.49 0.68 15.94
CA LYS A 218 9.91 0.29 15.87
C LYS A 218 10.47 0.80 14.54
N PRO A 219 11.63 1.45 14.53
CA PRO A 219 12.32 1.78 13.29
C PRO A 219 12.56 0.51 12.48
N VAL A 220 12.51 0.64 11.17
CA VAL A 220 12.81 -0.44 10.23
C VAL A 220 13.91 -0.01 9.28
N ILE A 221 14.62 -0.97 8.75
CA ILE A 221 15.70 -0.77 7.78
C ILE A 221 15.21 -1.41 6.48
N ALA A 222 15.44 -0.73 5.37
CA ALA A 222 15.27 -1.33 4.06
C ALA A 222 16.38 -2.36 3.82
N GLU A 223 16.01 -3.50 3.24
CA GLU A 223 16.93 -4.62 3.02
C GLU A 223 16.97 -4.99 1.54
N GLU A 224 18.15 -5.11 0.97
CA GLU A 224 18.33 -5.65 -0.36
C GLU A 224 18.14 -7.16 -0.34
N THR A 225 17.00 -7.65 -0.82
CA THR A 225 16.65 -9.09 -0.79
C THR A 225 17.18 -9.86 -2.01
N LEU A 226 17.30 -9.19 -3.14
CA LEU A 226 17.95 -9.65 -4.35
C LEU A 226 18.71 -8.44 -4.95
N PRO A 227 19.76 -8.63 -5.75
CA PRO A 227 20.54 -7.52 -6.30
C PRO A 227 19.67 -6.44 -6.96
N GLY A 228 19.67 -5.21 -6.41
CA GLY A 228 18.83 -4.10 -6.86
C GLY A 228 17.33 -4.30 -6.62
N PHE A 229 16.92 -5.14 -5.67
CA PHE A 229 15.52 -5.34 -5.29
C PHE A 229 15.34 -5.21 -3.77
N TRP A 230 14.64 -4.18 -3.35
CA TRP A 230 14.60 -3.71 -1.97
C TRP A 230 13.30 -4.06 -1.25
N ASN A 231 13.41 -4.62 -0.06
CA ASN A 231 12.32 -4.69 0.90
C ASN A 231 12.25 -3.36 1.66
N ILE A 232 11.14 -2.66 1.55
CA ILE A 232 10.84 -1.42 2.30
C ILE A 232 9.66 -1.71 3.23
N PRO A 233 9.90 -2.30 4.42
CA PRO A 233 8.81 -2.80 5.26
C PRO A 233 7.97 -1.66 5.84
N GLY A 234 6.65 -1.88 5.90
CA GLY A 234 5.75 -1.00 6.63
C GLY A 234 5.98 -1.13 8.14
N ASN A 235 5.94 -0.03 8.89
CA ASN A 235 6.06 -0.10 10.34
C ASN A 235 4.96 0.65 11.11
N HIS A 236 4.11 1.40 10.42
CA HIS A 236 2.94 2.03 11.03
C HIS A 236 1.71 1.92 10.13
N PHE A 237 0.72 1.14 10.56
CA PHE A 237 -0.59 1.05 9.93
C PHE A 237 -1.53 2.10 10.55
N PHE A 238 -1.98 3.08 9.74
CA PHE A 238 -2.99 4.06 10.18
C PHE A 238 -4.38 3.43 10.12
N MET A 239 -4.72 2.77 11.22
CA MET A 239 -5.89 1.91 11.34
C MET A 239 -7.19 2.70 11.37
N GLY A 240 -8.21 2.26 10.62
CA GLY A 240 -9.56 2.81 10.66
C GLY A 240 -10.24 2.70 12.03
N ARG A 241 -11.33 3.45 12.22
CA ARG A 241 -12.08 3.53 13.50
C ARG A 241 -13.28 2.59 13.55
N GLU A 242 -13.17 1.41 12.97
CA GLU A 242 -14.24 0.41 12.95
C GLU A 242 -14.30 -0.43 14.22
N GLY A 243 -15.50 -0.85 14.63
CA GLY A 243 -15.73 -1.72 15.77
C GLY A 243 -15.10 -1.17 17.07
N ILE A 244 -14.39 -2.01 17.82
CA ILE A 244 -13.73 -1.61 19.08
C ILE A 244 -12.65 -0.52 18.86
N ARG A 245 -12.13 -0.38 17.65
CA ARG A 245 -11.09 0.61 17.32
C ARG A 245 -11.59 2.06 17.36
N LYS A 246 -12.92 2.28 17.35
CA LYS A 246 -13.53 3.60 17.52
C LYS A 246 -13.18 4.25 18.87
N TYR A 247 -12.89 3.44 19.86
CA TYR A 247 -12.52 3.92 21.22
C TYR A 247 -11.03 4.33 21.33
N ILE A 248 -10.20 4.05 20.33
CA ILE A 248 -8.82 4.54 20.32
C ILE A 248 -8.84 6.02 19.95
N PRO A 249 -8.36 6.93 20.84
CA PRO A 249 -8.35 8.35 20.56
C PRO A 249 -7.53 8.69 19.32
N ILE A 250 -7.97 9.67 18.55
CA ILE A 250 -7.19 10.17 17.42
C ILE A 250 -5.83 10.72 17.86
N ALA A 251 -5.79 11.36 19.04
CA ALA A 251 -4.56 11.85 19.64
C ALA A 251 -3.49 10.75 19.81
N SER A 252 -3.89 9.51 20.16
CA SER A 252 -2.95 8.38 20.27
C SER A 252 -2.34 8.03 18.90
N ARG A 253 -3.15 8.04 17.82
CA ARG A 253 -2.67 7.80 16.45
C ARG A 253 -1.71 8.88 15.99
N VAL A 254 -2.06 10.15 16.25
CA VAL A 254 -1.21 11.32 15.94
C VAL A 254 0.11 11.25 16.69
N HIS A 255 0.03 10.99 18.00
CA HIS A 255 1.23 10.87 18.83
C HIS A 255 2.15 9.74 18.33
N LYS A 256 1.57 8.58 18.01
CA LYS A 256 2.31 7.44 17.44
C LYS A 256 2.97 7.81 16.10
N GLY A 257 2.27 8.53 15.23
CA GLY A 257 2.82 9.01 13.96
C GLY A 257 4.00 9.95 14.14
N LYS A 258 3.83 11.00 14.97
CA LYS A 258 4.90 11.96 15.28
C LYS A 258 6.13 11.30 15.92
N LYS A 259 5.91 10.39 16.86
CA LYS A 259 7.00 9.59 17.47
C LYS A 259 7.70 8.67 16.48
N GLY A 260 6.97 8.15 15.48
CA GLY A 260 7.57 7.38 14.38
C GLY A 260 8.54 8.23 13.55
N ILE A 261 8.15 9.45 13.23
CA ILE A 261 8.99 10.43 12.54
C ILE A 261 10.21 10.79 13.40
N ASP A 262 10.02 11.10 14.70
CA ASP A 262 11.13 11.41 15.61
C ASP A 262 12.16 10.27 15.69
N ASN A 263 11.68 9.02 15.74
CA ASN A 263 12.55 7.85 15.75
C ASN A 263 13.33 7.70 14.45
N ALA A 264 12.68 7.91 13.29
CA ALA A 264 13.36 7.87 12.00
C ALA A 264 14.49 8.93 11.95
N ILE A 265 14.20 10.15 12.38
CA ILE A 265 15.19 11.23 12.45
C ILE A 265 16.35 10.88 13.40
N LYS A 266 16.02 10.37 14.60
CA LYS A 266 17.03 10.01 15.61
C LYS A 266 17.98 8.91 15.15
N THR A 267 17.44 7.93 14.40
CA THR A 267 18.20 6.74 14.00
C THR A 267 18.75 6.81 12.57
N GLY A 268 18.35 7.82 11.78
CA GLY A 268 18.64 7.86 10.35
C GLY A 268 17.97 6.72 9.56
N GLN A 269 16.84 6.20 10.06
CA GLN A 269 16.15 5.04 9.50
C GLN A 269 14.80 5.41 8.91
N LEU A 270 14.02 4.39 8.56
CA LEU A 270 12.74 4.52 7.88
C LEU A 270 11.55 4.60 8.86
N TYR A 271 10.66 5.55 8.62
CA TYR A 271 9.28 5.54 9.07
C TYR A 271 8.36 5.33 7.87
N HIS A 272 7.70 4.18 7.76
CA HIS A 272 6.81 3.84 6.66
C HIS A 272 5.36 3.76 7.16
N LEU A 273 4.63 4.86 6.95
CA LEU A 273 3.20 4.96 7.20
C LEU A 273 2.42 4.34 6.05
N TRP A 274 1.43 3.50 6.35
CA TRP A 274 0.59 2.93 5.31
C TRP A 274 -0.85 2.74 5.78
N PHE A 275 -1.79 2.78 4.85
CA PHE A 275 -3.20 2.50 5.09
C PHE A 275 -3.96 2.33 3.77
N HIS A 276 -5.21 1.88 3.89
CA HIS A 276 -6.15 1.85 2.77
C HIS A 276 -7.00 3.13 2.82
N PRO A 277 -7.32 3.79 1.71
CA PRO A 277 -8.18 4.98 1.72
C PRO A 277 -9.54 4.72 2.40
N PHE A 278 -10.10 3.50 2.31
CA PHE A 278 -11.33 3.14 3.03
C PHE A 278 -11.19 3.17 4.56
N ASN A 279 -9.98 3.17 5.12
CA ASN A 279 -9.81 3.34 6.57
C ASN A 279 -10.28 4.73 7.06
N LEU A 280 -10.48 5.65 6.12
CA LEU A 280 -11.00 7.00 6.39
C LEU A 280 -12.53 7.07 6.37
N ASN A 281 -13.25 6.01 5.96
CA ASN A 281 -14.71 6.02 5.84
C ASN A 281 -15.43 6.18 7.20
N THR A 282 -14.86 5.67 8.29
CA THR A 282 -15.46 5.79 9.62
C THR A 282 -14.85 6.95 10.37
N ASP A 283 -15.69 7.91 10.81
CA ASP A 283 -15.27 9.12 11.54
C ASP A 283 -14.23 9.92 10.72
N SER A 284 -14.58 10.18 9.46
CA SER A 284 -13.68 10.72 8.44
C SER A 284 -13.07 12.06 8.88
N GLU A 285 -13.85 12.95 9.50
CA GLU A 285 -13.36 14.25 9.98
C GLU A 285 -12.21 14.08 10.97
N ALA A 286 -12.38 13.23 11.98
CA ALA A 286 -11.32 12.97 12.96
C ALA A 286 -10.11 12.28 12.32
N MET A 287 -10.33 11.34 11.38
CA MET A 287 -9.25 10.65 10.68
C MET A 287 -8.44 11.61 9.80
N PHE A 288 -9.09 12.48 9.04
CA PHE A 288 -8.41 13.52 8.26
C PHE A 288 -7.68 14.52 9.14
N SER A 289 -8.29 14.99 10.23
CA SER A 289 -7.61 15.85 11.20
C SER A 289 -6.36 15.19 11.80
N GLY A 290 -6.42 13.88 12.06
CA GLY A 290 -5.27 13.11 12.53
C GLY A 290 -4.14 13.04 11.51
N LEU A 291 -4.46 12.75 10.25
CA LEU A 291 -3.47 12.75 9.15
C LEU A 291 -2.87 14.13 8.95
N GLU A 292 -3.69 15.19 8.94
CA GLU A 292 -3.22 16.55 8.80
C GLU A 292 -2.17 16.93 9.87
N GLN A 293 -2.40 16.56 11.11
CA GLN A 293 -1.44 16.79 12.20
C GLN A 293 -0.12 16.02 12.02
N ILE A 294 -0.16 14.81 11.45
CA ILE A 294 1.03 14.02 11.14
C ILE A 294 1.77 14.65 9.96
N PHE A 295 1.07 15.00 8.89
CA PHE A 295 1.67 15.58 7.68
C PHE A 295 2.25 16.96 7.91
N SER A 296 1.55 17.81 8.64
CA SER A 296 2.07 19.12 9.09
C SER A 296 3.36 18.96 9.90
N TYR A 297 3.42 17.97 10.78
CA TYR A 297 4.63 17.68 11.53
C TYR A 297 5.77 17.18 10.63
N ALA A 298 5.49 16.26 9.71
CA ALA A 298 6.47 15.76 8.74
C ALA A 298 7.03 16.88 7.85
N CYS A 299 6.14 17.76 7.35
CA CYS A 299 6.50 18.91 6.54
C CYS A 299 7.49 19.82 7.28
N ARG A 300 7.20 20.18 8.54
CA ARG A 300 8.11 20.98 9.36
C ARG A 300 9.47 20.30 9.54
N MET A 301 9.52 19.00 9.79
CA MET A 301 10.78 18.26 9.92
C MET A 301 11.57 18.22 8.59
N ARG A 302 10.88 18.18 7.46
CA ARG A 302 11.49 18.32 6.13
C ARG A 302 12.07 19.72 5.91
N GLU A 303 11.33 20.77 6.26
CA GLU A 303 11.79 22.16 6.17
C GLU A 303 13.02 22.44 7.06
N GLU A 304 13.10 21.76 8.21
CA GLU A 304 14.27 21.78 9.09
C GLU A 304 15.46 20.95 8.54
N GLY A 305 15.33 20.30 7.38
CA GLY A 305 16.37 19.47 6.77
C GLY A 305 16.65 18.16 7.52
N ARG A 306 15.71 17.69 8.35
CA ARG A 306 15.87 16.51 9.22
C ARG A 306 15.16 15.27 8.70
N LEU A 307 14.23 15.42 7.77
CA LEU A 307 13.40 14.35 7.22
C LEU A 307 13.32 14.45 5.70
N ASN A 308 13.58 13.35 5.02
CA ASN A 308 13.21 13.17 3.61
C ASN A 308 11.86 12.48 3.53
N ILE A 309 10.96 12.95 2.66
CA ILE A 309 9.66 12.32 2.40
C ILE A 309 9.70 11.86 0.96
N LEU A 310 9.61 10.53 0.76
CA LEU A 310 9.86 9.88 -0.52
C LEU A 310 8.77 8.84 -0.83
N THR A 311 8.54 8.57 -2.11
CA THR A 311 7.83 7.36 -2.53
C THR A 311 8.69 6.11 -2.30
N MET A 312 8.11 4.92 -2.45
CA MET A 312 8.89 3.67 -2.33
C MET A 312 9.95 3.59 -3.44
N GLU A 313 9.60 3.96 -4.66
CA GLU A 313 10.55 3.98 -5.79
C GLU A 313 11.69 4.99 -5.56
N GLU A 314 11.37 6.21 -5.12
CA GLU A 314 12.39 7.22 -4.84
C GLU A 314 13.33 6.77 -3.72
N TYR A 315 12.80 6.12 -2.70
CA TYR A 315 13.63 5.59 -1.63
C TYR A 315 14.51 4.43 -2.10
N ALA A 316 14.00 3.50 -2.92
CA ALA A 316 14.82 2.45 -3.52
C ALA A 316 15.95 3.02 -4.37
N ARG A 317 15.69 4.05 -5.19
CA ARG A 317 16.72 4.76 -5.98
C ARG A 317 17.76 5.45 -5.08
N HIS A 318 17.33 6.02 -3.97
CA HIS A 318 18.23 6.61 -2.98
C HIS A 318 19.19 5.58 -2.38
N LEU A 319 18.66 4.42 -1.97
CA LEU A 319 19.44 3.30 -1.43
C LEU A 319 20.45 2.76 -2.45
N GLU A 320 20.06 2.62 -3.71
CA GLU A 320 20.98 2.20 -4.77
C GLU A 320 22.14 3.19 -5.00
N LYS A 321 21.84 4.49 -4.90
CA LYS A 321 22.86 5.54 -5.01
C LYS A 321 23.84 5.47 -3.85
N GLU A 322 23.35 5.40 -2.60
CA GLU A 322 24.21 5.29 -1.41
C GLU A 322 25.12 4.06 -1.46
N LYS A 323 24.56 2.91 -1.92
CA LYS A 323 25.31 1.67 -2.11
C LYS A 323 26.48 1.85 -3.09
N LYS A 324 26.21 2.47 -4.25
CA LYS A 324 27.24 2.71 -5.29
C LYS A 324 28.33 3.68 -4.76
N GLU A 325 27.96 4.72 -4.05
CA GLU A 325 28.91 5.67 -3.44
C GLU A 325 29.77 4.99 -2.38
N SER A 326 29.17 4.11 -1.57
CA SER A 326 29.91 3.32 -0.56
C SER A 326 30.92 2.36 -1.17
N LEU A 327 30.59 1.73 -2.31
CA LEU A 327 31.47 0.82 -3.05
C LEU A 327 32.59 1.55 -3.80
N ALA A 328 32.36 2.81 -4.21
CA ALA A 328 33.32 3.63 -4.92
C ALA A 328 34.29 4.37 -3.98
N ALA A 329 34.00 4.42 -2.68
CA ALA A 329 34.89 5.05 -1.70
C ALA A 329 36.19 4.24 -1.57
N PRO A 330 37.38 4.86 -1.73
CA PRO A 330 38.64 4.15 -1.55
C PRO A 330 38.73 3.58 -0.14
N LEU A 331 39.20 2.33 -0.04
CA LEU A 331 39.55 1.72 1.23
C LEU A 331 40.69 2.56 1.84
N GLY A 332 40.35 3.44 2.79
CA GLY A 332 41.28 4.29 3.51
C GLY A 332 42.15 3.52 4.51
#